data_c4dc36158e21508687d2c02e094d9026
#
_entry.id   c4dc36158e21508687d2c02e094d9026
#
_cell.length_a   1.000
_cell.length_b   1.000
_cell.length_c   1.000
_cell.angle_alpha   90.00
_cell.angle_beta   90.00
_cell.angle_gamma   90.00
#
_symmetry.space_group_name_H-M   'P 1'
#
loop_
_entity.id
_entity.type
_entity.pdbx_description
1 polymer ?
#
loop_
_entity_poly.entity_id
_entity_poly.type
_entity_poly.pdbx_seq_one_letter_code
_entity_poly.pdbx_strand_id
1 'polypeptide(L)'
;MKTILITGATAGFGEAAARKFVAGGWKAIGPGRRGARLTKLQQELGDSFLPLEIDMQDRGAVESLAKLEGPWGDIDLLLNNAGLAPPTDPLPETDWERIEQVIDTNVTGLVALTRALLPKLVERRGQIINLSSVAATYPYQGGAVYAGTKAFVRQFSLDLRCDLAGTGVRVTSIEPGMAETEFTIVRTGGDKEASDKLYAGVKPMTAEDLADLFWWLANLPPHLNINIVELMPVNQSWAGFSVHREA
;
A
#
# COMPACT_ATOMS: atom_id res chain seq x y z
N MET A 1 18.97 -7.20 13.40
CA MET A 1 18.52 -6.16 12.46
C MET A 1 17.09 -6.49 12.11
N LYS A 2 16.16 -5.52 12.12
CA LYS A 2 14.75 -5.75 11.76
C LYS A 2 14.58 -5.82 10.24
N THR A 3 13.55 -6.51 9.78
CA THR A 3 13.24 -6.67 8.35
C THR A 3 11.82 -6.20 8.06
N ILE A 4 11.66 -5.38 7.02
CA ILE A 4 10.37 -5.00 6.45
C ILE A 4 10.17 -5.67 5.09
N LEU A 5 8.97 -6.20 4.83
CA LEU A 5 8.53 -6.61 3.50
C LEU A 5 7.55 -5.55 2.97
N ILE A 6 7.85 -5.01 1.77
CA ILE A 6 7.13 -3.88 1.17
C ILE A 6 6.61 -4.30 -0.20
N THR A 7 5.32 -4.53 -0.33
CA THR A 7 4.74 -4.81 -1.65
C THR A 7 4.70 -3.55 -2.53
N GLY A 8 5.01 -3.70 -3.82
CA GLY A 8 5.03 -2.56 -4.73
C GLY A 8 6.23 -1.62 -4.54
N ALA A 9 7.41 -2.15 -4.18
CA ALA A 9 8.62 -1.37 -3.90
C ALA A 9 9.26 -0.68 -5.14
N THR A 10 8.65 -0.76 -6.32
CA THR A 10 9.23 -0.26 -7.58
C THR A 10 8.93 1.21 -7.88
N ALA A 11 8.12 1.90 -7.09
CA ALA A 11 7.79 3.31 -7.24
C ALA A 11 7.04 3.88 -6.02
N GLY A 12 6.90 5.19 -5.98
CA GLY A 12 6.06 5.93 -5.04
C GLY A 12 6.34 5.56 -3.58
N PHE A 13 5.28 5.36 -2.81
CA PHE A 13 5.41 5.11 -1.37
C PHE A 13 6.26 3.89 -1.03
N GLY A 14 6.16 2.80 -1.83
CA GLY A 14 6.92 1.57 -1.58
C GLY A 14 8.42 1.77 -1.78
N GLU A 15 8.83 2.49 -2.82
CA GLU A 15 10.24 2.82 -3.07
C GLU A 15 10.79 3.76 -1.99
N ALA A 16 10.06 4.82 -1.65
CA ALA A 16 10.44 5.75 -0.59
C ALA A 16 10.54 5.06 0.78
N ALA A 17 9.60 4.14 1.08
CA ALA A 17 9.67 3.33 2.29
C ALA A 17 10.91 2.44 2.31
N ALA A 18 11.27 1.76 1.21
CA ALA A 18 12.48 0.94 1.14
C ALA A 18 13.73 1.77 1.46
N ARG A 19 13.87 2.95 0.85
CA ARG A 19 14.98 3.87 1.13
C ARG A 19 15.00 4.32 2.59
N LYS A 20 13.86 4.72 3.13
CA LYS A 20 13.75 5.21 4.51
C LYS A 20 14.13 4.13 5.53
N PHE A 21 13.61 2.92 5.35
CA PHE A 21 13.88 1.83 6.29
C PHE A 21 15.32 1.35 6.22
N VAL A 22 15.90 1.24 5.02
CA VAL A 22 17.31 0.88 4.86
C VAL A 22 18.22 1.95 5.47
N ALA A 23 17.96 3.23 5.22
CA ALA A 23 18.69 4.32 5.85
C ALA A 23 18.56 4.31 7.38
N GLY A 24 17.44 3.83 7.91
CA GLY A 24 17.21 3.62 9.34
C GLY A 24 17.82 2.33 9.91
N GLY A 25 18.61 1.58 9.13
CA GLY A 25 19.32 0.38 9.58
C GLY A 25 18.46 -0.91 9.57
N TRP A 26 17.34 -0.92 8.83
CA TRP A 26 16.55 -2.14 8.60
C TRP A 26 16.99 -2.82 7.30
N LYS A 27 16.62 -4.09 7.16
CA LYS A 27 16.57 -4.77 5.86
C LYS A 27 15.22 -4.57 5.23
N ALA A 28 15.18 -4.47 3.90
CA ALA A 28 13.94 -4.35 3.15
C ALA A 28 13.84 -5.44 2.08
N ILE A 29 12.71 -6.14 2.03
CA ILE A 29 12.33 -7.08 0.97
C ILE A 29 11.33 -6.36 0.09
N GLY A 30 11.65 -6.24 -1.20
CA GLY A 30 10.86 -5.44 -2.16
C GLY A 30 10.30 -6.30 -3.29
N PRO A 31 9.15 -6.97 -3.13
CA PRO A 31 8.45 -7.56 -4.27
C PRO A 31 7.82 -6.50 -5.16
N GLY A 32 7.89 -6.74 -6.49
CA GLY A 32 7.29 -5.88 -7.50
C GLY A 32 7.48 -6.42 -8.90
N ARG A 33 6.72 -5.93 -9.88
CA ARG A 33 6.69 -6.45 -11.26
C ARG A 33 7.82 -5.93 -12.18
N ARG A 34 8.45 -4.81 -11.80
CA ARG A 34 9.40 -4.10 -12.67
C ARG A 34 10.83 -4.42 -12.26
N GLY A 35 11.35 -5.58 -12.74
CA GLY A 35 12.66 -6.13 -12.38
C GLY A 35 13.81 -5.12 -12.55
N ALA A 36 13.85 -4.37 -13.66
CA ALA A 36 14.88 -3.36 -13.89
C ALA A 36 14.92 -2.27 -12.81
N ARG A 37 13.75 -1.85 -12.29
CA ARG A 37 13.67 -0.87 -11.19
C ARG A 37 14.12 -1.46 -9.86
N LEU A 38 13.77 -2.72 -9.61
CA LEU A 38 14.23 -3.44 -8.43
C LEU A 38 15.75 -3.60 -8.42
N THR A 39 16.34 -3.94 -9.56
CA THR A 39 17.80 -4.03 -9.72
C THR A 39 18.47 -2.68 -9.46
N LYS A 40 17.93 -1.59 -10.00
CA LYS A 40 18.44 -0.26 -9.73
C LYS A 40 18.38 0.08 -8.24
N LEU A 41 17.25 -0.18 -7.60
CA LEU A 41 17.06 0.09 -6.17
C LEU A 41 18.04 -0.74 -5.32
N GLN A 42 18.31 -2.00 -5.70
CA GLN A 42 19.30 -2.83 -5.05
C GLN A 42 20.73 -2.27 -5.19
N GLN A 43 21.09 -1.78 -6.39
CA GLN A 43 22.40 -1.15 -6.59
C GLN A 43 22.60 0.07 -5.68
N GLU A 44 21.53 0.79 -5.38
CA GLU A 44 21.57 1.97 -4.50
C GLU A 44 21.57 1.60 -3.01
N LEU A 45 20.79 0.58 -2.61
CA LEU A 45 20.59 0.18 -1.22
C LEU A 45 21.51 -0.94 -0.75
N GLY A 46 22.23 -1.57 -1.68
CA GLY A 46 23.20 -2.64 -1.40
C GLY A 46 22.57 -3.89 -0.80
N ASP A 47 23.32 -4.58 0.04
CA ASP A 47 22.96 -5.86 0.65
C ASP A 47 21.81 -5.77 1.68
N SER A 48 21.35 -4.56 1.98
CA SER A 48 20.20 -4.33 2.86
C SER A 48 18.86 -4.40 2.14
N PHE A 49 18.85 -4.56 0.80
CA PHE A 49 17.64 -4.68 0.01
C PHE A 49 17.61 -5.99 -0.80
N LEU A 50 16.54 -6.75 -0.65
CA LEU A 50 16.26 -7.95 -1.45
C LEU A 50 15.20 -7.65 -2.50
N PRO A 51 15.57 -7.53 -3.79
CA PRO A 51 14.61 -7.38 -4.88
C PRO A 51 13.98 -8.73 -5.22
N LEU A 52 12.66 -8.75 -5.42
CA LEU A 52 11.94 -9.95 -5.86
C LEU A 52 10.96 -9.58 -6.98
N GLU A 53 11.13 -10.18 -8.15
CA GLU A 53 10.20 -9.95 -9.26
C GLU A 53 8.96 -10.82 -9.08
N ILE A 54 7.91 -10.22 -8.51
CA ILE A 54 6.65 -10.90 -8.16
C ILE A 54 5.46 -10.01 -8.55
N ASP A 55 4.46 -10.61 -9.21
CA ASP A 55 3.16 -10.00 -9.39
C ASP A 55 2.24 -10.40 -8.23
N MET A 56 1.58 -9.41 -7.63
CA MET A 56 0.63 -9.65 -6.54
C MET A 56 -0.62 -10.42 -6.97
N GLN A 57 -0.86 -10.58 -8.27
CA GLN A 57 -1.93 -11.41 -8.84
C GLN A 57 -1.54 -12.90 -8.90
N ASP A 58 -0.24 -13.22 -8.87
CA ASP A 58 0.24 -14.61 -8.78
C ASP A 58 0.25 -15.06 -7.31
N ARG A 59 -0.87 -15.67 -6.91
CA ARG A 59 -1.04 -16.17 -5.55
C ARG A 59 0.07 -17.13 -5.11
N GLY A 60 0.55 -18.00 -6.00
CA GLY A 60 1.60 -18.98 -5.67
C GLY A 60 2.93 -18.29 -5.38
N ALA A 61 3.31 -17.31 -6.21
CA ALA A 61 4.50 -16.50 -6.00
C ALA A 61 4.37 -15.65 -4.72
N VAL A 62 3.20 -15.06 -4.46
CA VAL A 62 2.94 -14.28 -3.25
C VAL A 62 3.06 -15.14 -1.98
N GLU A 63 2.45 -16.31 -1.94
CA GLU A 63 2.52 -17.22 -0.79
C GLU A 63 3.96 -17.76 -0.57
N SER A 64 4.78 -17.85 -1.62
CA SER A 64 6.18 -18.28 -1.52
C SER A 64 7.05 -17.32 -0.69
N LEU A 65 6.66 -16.04 -0.55
CA LEU A 65 7.35 -15.07 0.28
C LEU A 65 7.41 -15.49 1.76
N ALA A 66 6.45 -16.27 2.22
CA ALA A 66 6.48 -16.82 3.57
C ALA A 66 7.54 -17.91 3.76
N LYS A 67 8.10 -18.46 2.68
CA LYS A 67 9.14 -19.49 2.69
C LYS A 67 10.57 -18.92 2.66
N LEU A 68 10.70 -17.60 2.65
CA LEU A 68 12.03 -16.98 2.76
C LEU A 68 12.71 -17.44 4.06
N GLU A 69 14.01 -17.75 3.94
CA GLU A 69 14.85 -18.28 5.01
C GLU A 69 16.14 -17.47 5.17
N GLY A 70 16.98 -17.89 6.13
CA GLY A 70 18.25 -17.25 6.41
C GLY A 70 18.08 -15.78 6.81
N PRO A 71 18.91 -14.86 6.31
CA PRO A 71 18.91 -13.47 6.75
C PRO A 71 17.63 -12.70 6.35
N TRP A 72 16.75 -13.30 5.54
CA TRP A 72 15.50 -12.72 5.05
C TRP A 72 14.25 -13.45 5.59
N GLY A 73 14.44 -14.50 6.40
CA GLY A 73 13.35 -15.30 6.95
C GLY A 73 12.54 -14.61 8.03
N ASP A 74 13.19 -13.73 8.79
CA ASP A 74 12.59 -13.01 9.91
C ASP A 74 11.99 -11.69 9.45
N ILE A 75 10.65 -11.62 9.35
CA ILE A 75 9.92 -10.43 8.94
C ILE A 75 9.25 -9.78 10.14
N ASP A 76 9.67 -8.56 10.48
CA ASP A 76 9.15 -7.79 11.62
C ASP A 76 7.99 -6.87 11.24
N LEU A 77 7.93 -6.45 9.97
CA LEU A 77 6.91 -5.55 9.46
C LEU A 77 6.50 -5.95 8.04
N LEU A 78 5.20 -6.09 7.82
CA LEU A 78 4.58 -6.20 6.50
C LEU A 78 3.94 -4.87 6.14
N LEU A 79 4.40 -4.24 5.05
CA LEU A 79 3.77 -3.07 4.43
C LEU A 79 3.05 -3.51 3.15
N ASN A 80 1.75 -3.71 3.24
CA ASN A 80 0.88 -3.96 2.10
C ASN A 80 0.59 -2.64 1.38
N ASN A 81 1.52 -2.25 0.49
CA ASN A 81 1.46 -0.99 -0.25
C ASN A 81 1.04 -1.17 -1.71
N ALA A 82 1.29 -2.34 -2.32
CA ALA A 82 0.88 -2.57 -3.70
C ALA A 82 -0.61 -2.31 -3.91
N GLY A 83 -0.94 -1.56 -4.95
CA GLY A 83 -2.32 -1.25 -5.28
C GLY A 83 -2.44 -0.63 -6.66
N LEU A 84 -3.61 -0.83 -7.26
CA LEU A 84 -4.01 -0.31 -8.56
C LEU A 84 -5.34 0.42 -8.43
N ALA A 85 -5.62 1.31 -9.39
CA ALA A 85 -6.94 1.87 -9.61
C ALA A 85 -7.26 1.83 -11.11
N PRO A 86 -8.51 1.57 -11.51
CA PRO A 86 -8.95 1.78 -12.87
C PRO A 86 -9.06 3.29 -13.15
N PRO A 87 -9.21 3.71 -14.41
CA PRO A 87 -9.68 5.05 -14.74
C PRO A 87 -10.97 5.41 -13.98
N THR A 88 -11.33 6.70 -13.93
CA THR A 88 -12.54 7.17 -13.23
C THR A 88 -13.79 7.13 -14.10
N ASP A 89 -13.88 6.13 -14.97
CA ASP A 89 -15.03 5.90 -15.81
C ASP A 89 -16.22 5.39 -15.00
N PRO A 90 -17.47 5.66 -15.42
CA PRO A 90 -18.64 5.01 -14.84
C PRO A 90 -18.53 3.49 -14.91
N LEU A 91 -19.05 2.79 -13.90
CA LEU A 91 -18.92 1.32 -13.81
C LEU A 91 -19.32 0.54 -15.09
N PRO A 92 -20.39 0.91 -15.82
CA PRO A 92 -20.74 0.22 -17.06
C PRO A 92 -19.71 0.37 -18.19
N GLU A 93 -18.86 1.38 -18.12
CA GLU A 93 -17.84 1.70 -19.14
C GLU A 93 -16.44 1.19 -18.73
N THR A 94 -16.29 0.74 -17.49
CA THR A 94 -15.00 0.22 -16.98
C THR A 94 -14.75 -1.17 -17.55
N ASP A 95 -13.57 -1.36 -18.13
CA ASP A 95 -13.11 -2.65 -18.65
C ASP A 95 -13.05 -3.70 -17.55
N TRP A 96 -13.65 -4.89 -17.82
CA TRP A 96 -13.72 -5.98 -16.85
C TRP A 96 -12.34 -6.52 -16.44
N GLU A 97 -11.41 -6.65 -17.37
CA GLU A 97 -10.05 -7.09 -17.06
C GLU A 97 -9.36 -6.13 -16.07
N ARG A 98 -9.64 -4.83 -16.19
CA ARG A 98 -9.15 -3.83 -15.24
C ARG A 98 -9.78 -3.98 -13.86
N ILE A 99 -11.06 -4.30 -13.79
CA ILE A 99 -11.77 -4.57 -12.54
C ILE A 99 -11.11 -5.76 -11.83
N GLU A 100 -10.91 -6.87 -12.54
CA GLU A 100 -10.25 -8.07 -11.99
C GLU A 100 -8.84 -7.77 -11.50
N GLN A 101 -8.02 -7.09 -12.30
CA GLN A 101 -6.65 -6.71 -11.91
C GLN A 101 -6.62 -5.89 -10.61
N VAL A 102 -7.57 -4.96 -10.46
CA VAL A 102 -7.65 -4.12 -9.26
C VAL A 102 -8.06 -4.95 -8.04
N ILE A 103 -9.06 -5.82 -8.18
CA ILE A 103 -9.50 -6.70 -7.09
C ILE A 103 -8.39 -7.69 -6.71
N ASP A 104 -7.76 -8.31 -7.69
CA ASP A 104 -6.73 -9.32 -7.45
C ASP A 104 -5.48 -8.70 -6.78
N THR A 105 -5.09 -7.51 -7.21
CA THR A 105 -3.94 -6.84 -6.59
C THR A 105 -4.27 -6.29 -5.20
N ASN A 106 -5.39 -5.54 -5.08
CA ASN A 106 -5.70 -4.77 -3.87
C ASN A 106 -6.31 -5.62 -2.76
N VAL A 107 -6.96 -6.73 -3.11
CA VAL A 107 -7.70 -7.59 -2.17
C VAL A 107 -7.08 -8.98 -2.11
N THR A 108 -7.15 -9.76 -3.19
CA THR A 108 -6.74 -11.16 -3.20
C THR A 108 -5.26 -11.32 -2.82
N GLY A 109 -4.37 -10.58 -3.47
CA GLY A 109 -2.93 -10.62 -3.21
C GLY A 109 -2.56 -10.14 -1.79
N LEU A 110 -3.21 -9.07 -1.32
CA LEU A 110 -3.02 -8.56 0.04
C LEU A 110 -3.42 -9.61 1.09
N VAL A 111 -4.59 -10.23 0.93
CA VAL A 111 -5.08 -11.26 1.86
C VAL A 111 -4.19 -12.50 1.81
N ALA A 112 -3.80 -12.96 0.62
CA ALA A 112 -2.94 -14.13 0.44
C ALA A 112 -1.58 -13.94 1.13
N LEU A 113 -0.93 -12.80 0.91
CA LEU A 113 0.36 -12.49 1.53
C LEU A 113 0.24 -12.35 3.05
N THR A 114 -0.74 -11.57 3.51
CA THR A 114 -0.96 -11.37 4.94
C THR A 114 -1.16 -12.71 5.64
N ARG A 115 -2.07 -13.54 5.13
CA ARG A 115 -2.35 -14.88 5.68
C ARG A 115 -1.10 -15.77 5.72
N ALA A 116 -0.31 -15.76 4.64
CA ALA A 116 0.90 -16.60 4.56
C ALA A 116 1.98 -16.15 5.57
N LEU A 117 2.10 -14.84 5.84
CA LEU A 117 3.10 -14.29 6.75
C LEU A 117 2.66 -14.24 8.22
N LEU A 118 1.36 -14.39 8.52
CA LEU A 118 0.84 -14.30 9.89
C LEU A 118 1.61 -15.16 10.91
N PRO A 119 1.96 -16.44 10.65
CA PRO A 119 2.70 -17.23 11.63
C PRO A 119 4.02 -16.59 12.05
N LYS A 120 4.80 -16.07 11.06
CA LYS A 120 6.06 -15.39 11.33
C LYS A 120 5.85 -14.07 12.10
N LEU A 121 4.85 -13.29 11.69
CA LEU A 121 4.53 -12.03 12.34
C LEU A 121 4.06 -12.22 13.79
N VAL A 122 3.31 -13.28 14.07
CA VAL A 122 2.89 -13.63 15.44
C VAL A 122 4.09 -14.02 16.29
N GLU A 123 4.96 -14.90 15.80
CA GLU A 123 6.18 -15.30 16.50
C GLU A 123 7.06 -14.10 16.85
N ARG A 124 7.16 -13.14 15.93
CA ARG A 124 7.98 -11.93 16.09
C ARG A 124 7.29 -10.79 16.83
N ARG A 125 5.99 -10.93 17.17
CA ARG A 125 5.15 -9.82 17.67
C ARG A 125 5.28 -8.59 16.77
N GLY A 126 5.21 -8.84 15.47
CA GLY A 126 5.51 -7.87 14.41
C GLY A 126 4.41 -6.85 14.19
N GLN A 127 4.42 -6.27 12.98
CA GLN A 127 3.44 -5.25 12.60
C GLN A 127 2.96 -5.47 11.17
N ILE A 128 1.73 -5.08 10.91
CA ILE A 128 1.11 -5.00 9.58
C ILE A 128 0.65 -3.56 9.36
N ILE A 129 1.05 -2.97 8.26
CA ILE A 129 0.56 -1.69 7.78
C ILE A 129 -0.09 -1.93 6.43
N ASN A 130 -1.39 -1.67 6.34
CA ASN A 130 -2.16 -1.81 5.12
C ASN A 130 -2.48 -0.44 4.53
N LEU A 131 -2.11 -0.22 3.25
CA LEU A 131 -2.39 1.03 2.56
C LEU A 131 -3.80 1.01 1.97
N SER A 132 -4.72 1.64 2.68
CA SER A 132 -6.07 1.95 2.23
C SER A 132 -6.10 3.30 1.46
N SER A 133 -7.09 4.13 1.67
CA SER A 133 -7.26 5.46 1.08
C SER A 133 -8.41 6.18 1.76
N VAL A 134 -8.46 7.50 1.71
CA VAL A 134 -9.67 8.28 2.05
C VAL A 134 -10.88 7.86 1.20
N ALA A 135 -10.64 7.28 0.01
CA ALA A 135 -11.67 6.68 -0.83
C ALA A 135 -12.43 5.52 -0.16
N ALA A 136 -11.87 4.91 0.88
CA ALA A 136 -12.56 3.89 1.68
C ALA A 136 -13.79 4.46 2.41
N THR A 137 -13.79 5.74 2.72
CA THR A 137 -14.82 6.43 3.50
C THR A 137 -15.60 7.45 2.67
N TYR A 138 -14.92 8.16 1.76
CA TYR A 138 -15.50 9.27 1.00
C TYR A 138 -15.73 8.87 -0.44
N PRO A 139 -17.01 8.69 -0.86
CA PRO A 139 -17.34 8.27 -2.21
C PRO A 139 -17.09 9.40 -3.22
N TYR A 140 -16.75 9.00 -4.45
CA TYR A 140 -16.60 9.91 -5.58
C TYR A 140 -17.01 9.22 -6.89
N GLN A 141 -17.35 10.00 -7.88
CA GLN A 141 -17.76 9.47 -9.19
C GLN A 141 -16.63 8.67 -9.85
N GLY A 142 -16.94 7.49 -10.42
CA GLY A 142 -15.97 6.57 -11.01
C GLY A 142 -15.12 5.81 -9.97
N GLY A 143 -15.44 5.94 -8.68
CA GLY A 143 -14.71 5.31 -7.58
C GLY A 143 -15.15 3.89 -7.23
N ALA A 144 -16.26 3.38 -7.77
CA ALA A 144 -16.93 2.19 -7.28
C ALA A 144 -16.01 0.99 -7.00
N VAL A 145 -15.16 0.63 -7.94
CA VAL A 145 -14.26 -0.53 -7.79
C VAL A 145 -13.11 -0.20 -6.83
N TYR A 146 -12.38 0.88 -7.11
CA TYR A 146 -11.23 1.24 -6.28
C TYR A 146 -11.63 1.54 -4.83
N ALA A 147 -12.63 2.38 -4.62
CA ALA A 147 -13.11 2.70 -3.27
C ALA A 147 -13.63 1.45 -2.55
N GLY A 148 -14.32 0.56 -3.27
CA GLY A 148 -14.73 -0.74 -2.73
C GLY A 148 -13.56 -1.58 -2.26
N THR A 149 -12.46 -1.67 -3.03
CA THR A 149 -11.26 -2.41 -2.58
C THR A 149 -10.59 -1.73 -1.38
N LYS A 150 -10.57 -0.40 -1.31
CA LYS A 150 -9.98 0.33 -0.19
C LYS A 150 -10.84 0.28 1.07
N ALA A 151 -12.17 0.26 0.94
CA ALA A 151 -13.09 -0.02 2.05
C ALA A 151 -12.89 -1.44 2.59
N PHE A 152 -12.69 -2.44 1.69
CA PHE A 152 -12.30 -3.78 2.11
C PHE A 152 -11.00 -3.76 2.93
N VAL A 153 -9.93 -3.13 2.44
CA VAL A 153 -8.62 -3.08 3.12
C VAL A 153 -8.75 -2.43 4.50
N ARG A 154 -9.53 -1.35 4.61
CA ARG A 154 -9.83 -0.70 5.90
C ARG A 154 -10.51 -1.66 6.86
N GLN A 155 -11.64 -2.27 6.46
CA GLN A 155 -12.38 -3.18 7.34
C GLN A 155 -11.57 -4.43 7.66
N PHE A 156 -10.89 -5.01 6.68
CA PHE A 156 -9.99 -6.15 6.89
C PHE A 156 -8.92 -5.86 7.95
N SER A 157 -8.36 -4.64 7.95
CA SER A 157 -7.34 -4.25 8.95
C SER A 157 -7.92 -4.21 10.36
N LEU A 158 -9.16 -3.71 10.52
CA LEU A 158 -9.83 -3.62 11.81
C LEU A 158 -10.20 -5.01 12.36
N ASP A 159 -10.75 -5.88 11.52
CA ASP A 159 -11.13 -7.23 11.91
C ASP A 159 -9.89 -8.10 12.19
N LEU A 160 -8.85 -8.00 11.34
CA LEU A 160 -7.57 -8.67 11.58
C LEU A 160 -6.95 -8.24 12.93
N ARG A 161 -7.12 -6.97 13.31
CA ARG A 161 -6.69 -6.49 14.64
C ARG A 161 -7.43 -7.19 15.76
N CYS A 162 -8.72 -7.53 15.58
CA CYS A 162 -9.50 -8.29 16.55
C CYS A 162 -9.01 -9.74 16.63
N ASP A 163 -8.79 -10.39 15.46
CA ASP A 163 -8.31 -11.78 15.42
C ASP A 163 -6.93 -11.95 16.07
N LEU A 164 -6.09 -10.92 16.00
CA LEU A 164 -4.73 -10.93 16.54
C LEU A 164 -4.62 -10.40 17.97
N ALA A 165 -5.74 -10.16 18.65
CA ALA A 165 -5.74 -9.72 20.05
C ALA A 165 -4.97 -10.73 20.93
N GLY A 166 -4.06 -10.21 21.78
CA GLY A 166 -3.25 -11.04 22.67
C GLY A 166 -1.95 -11.61 22.03
N THR A 167 -1.78 -11.55 20.70
CA THR A 167 -0.55 -12.04 20.03
C THR A 167 0.61 -11.04 20.11
N GLY A 168 0.34 -9.77 20.35
CA GLY A 168 1.30 -8.69 20.32
C GLY A 168 1.53 -8.12 18.92
N VAL A 169 0.89 -8.64 17.85
CA VAL A 169 0.94 -8.10 16.50
C VAL A 169 0.13 -6.80 16.43
N ARG A 170 0.71 -5.78 15.82
CA ARG A 170 0.06 -4.49 15.58
C ARG A 170 -0.48 -4.44 14.15
N VAL A 171 -1.68 -3.86 13.97
CA VAL A 171 -2.28 -3.69 12.63
C VAL A 171 -2.77 -2.26 12.49
N THR A 172 -2.38 -1.60 11.39
CA THR A 172 -2.73 -0.21 11.09
C THR A 172 -3.24 -0.10 9.66
N SER A 173 -4.39 0.55 9.46
CA SER A 173 -4.85 1.04 8.16
C SER A 173 -4.36 2.47 7.95
N ILE A 174 -3.70 2.74 6.83
CA ILE A 174 -3.32 4.10 6.42
C ILE A 174 -4.24 4.54 5.28
N GLU A 175 -4.84 5.70 5.42
CA GLU A 175 -5.87 6.23 4.52
C GLU A 175 -5.44 7.58 3.93
N PRO A 176 -4.49 7.59 2.96
CA PRO A 176 -4.02 8.84 2.39
C PRO A 176 -5.06 9.44 1.44
N GLY A 177 -5.11 10.77 1.44
CA GLY A 177 -5.75 11.56 0.41
C GLY A 177 -4.85 11.76 -0.80
N MET A 178 -4.85 12.98 -1.36
CA MET A 178 -4.12 13.32 -2.58
C MET A 178 -2.61 13.29 -2.35
N ALA A 179 -1.94 12.39 -3.03
CA ALA A 179 -0.48 12.25 -3.00
C ALA A 179 0.06 12.13 -4.43
N GLU A 180 1.09 12.91 -4.74
CA GLU A 180 1.71 12.89 -6.06
C GLU A 180 2.70 11.74 -6.17
N THR A 181 2.34 10.75 -6.97
CA THR A 181 3.16 9.58 -7.27
C THR A 181 2.86 9.09 -8.69
N GLU A 182 3.61 8.12 -9.19
CA GLU A 182 3.28 7.45 -10.46
C GLU A 182 1.90 6.76 -10.49
N PHE A 183 1.26 6.59 -9.34
CA PHE A 183 -0.06 5.96 -9.26
C PHE A 183 -1.10 6.66 -10.14
N THR A 184 -1.10 8.00 -10.16
CA THR A 184 -2.04 8.78 -10.98
C THR A 184 -1.72 8.63 -12.46
N ILE A 185 -0.45 8.61 -12.86
CA ILE A 185 -0.03 8.37 -14.25
C ILE A 185 -0.49 6.99 -14.71
N VAL A 186 -0.33 5.96 -13.88
CA VAL A 186 -0.80 4.60 -14.18
C VAL A 186 -2.32 4.55 -14.29
N ARG A 187 -3.03 5.25 -13.39
CA ARG A 187 -4.49 5.36 -13.37
C ARG A 187 -5.03 6.04 -14.62
N THR A 188 -4.35 7.06 -15.13
CA THR A 188 -4.75 7.80 -16.36
C THR A 188 -4.27 7.10 -17.64
N GLY A 189 -3.79 5.85 -17.56
CA GLY A 189 -3.32 5.10 -18.73
C GLY A 189 -2.02 5.63 -19.34
N GLY A 190 -1.22 6.37 -18.58
CA GLY A 190 0.02 7.01 -19.03
C GLY A 190 -0.13 8.47 -19.43
N ASP A 191 -1.33 9.03 -19.34
CA ASP A 191 -1.57 10.45 -19.64
C ASP A 191 -1.01 11.33 -18.52
N LYS A 192 0.20 11.84 -18.77
CA LYS A 192 0.90 12.74 -17.84
C LYS A 192 0.20 14.09 -17.71
N GLU A 193 -0.39 14.62 -18.77
CA GLU A 193 -1.07 15.92 -18.73
C GLU A 193 -2.32 15.87 -17.84
N ALA A 194 -3.11 14.80 -17.95
CA ALA A 194 -4.24 14.56 -17.07
C ALA A 194 -3.81 14.40 -15.61
N SER A 195 -2.68 13.71 -15.38
CA SER A 195 -2.09 13.58 -14.05
C SER A 195 -1.64 14.94 -13.49
N ASP A 196 -0.91 15.74 -14.27
CA ASP A 196 -0.40 17.05 -13.85
C ASP A 196 -1.56 18.04 -13.54
N LYS A 197 -2.65 17.97 -14.31
CA LYS A 197 -3.87 18.80 -14.06
C LYS A 197 -4.49 18.50 -12.71
N LEU A 198 -4.45 17.24 -12.24
CA LEU A 198 -5.02 16.88 -10.95
C LEU A 198 -4.32 17.60 -9.79
N TYR A 199 -3.02 17.85 -9.94
CA TYR A 199 -2.20 18.49 -8.89
C TYR A 199 -2.02 19.99 -9.09
N ALA A 200 -2.53 20.57 -10.17
CA ALA A 200 -2.37 22.00 -10.47
C ALA A 200 -2.96 22.88 -9.34
N GLY A 201 -2.14 23.74 -8.75
CA GLY A 201 -2.53 24.64 -7.65
C GLY A 201 -2.70 23.97 -6.28
N VAL A 202 -2.33 22.70 -6.15
CA VAL A 202 -2.35 21.95 -4.89
C VAL A 202 -0.91 21.61 -4.50
N LYS A 203 -0.63 21.55 -3.19
CA LYS A 203 0.57 20.94 -2.66
C LYS A 203 0.20 19.54 -2.13
N PRO A 204 0.31 18.50 -2.95
CA PRO A 204 -0.03 17.14 -2.56
C PRO A 204 0.98 16.60 -1.54
N MET A 205 0.62 15.51 -0.86
CA MET A 205 1.59 14.73 -0.10
C MET A 205 2.59 14.07 -1.06
N THR A 206 3.80 13.87 -0.58
CA THR A 206 4.88 13.18 -1.31
C THR A 206 5.01 11.72 -0.87
N ALA A 207 5.81 10.96 -1.60
CA ALA A 207 6.15 9.60 -1.21
C ALA A 207 6.96 9.56 0.10
N GLU A 208 7.81 10.57 0.31
CA GLU A 208 8.64 10.75 1.50
C GLU A 208 7.79 11.04 2.74
N ASP A 209 6.74 11.87 2.63
CA ASP A 209 5.81 12.13 3.74
C ASP A 209 5.19 10.84 4.27
N LEU A 210 4.79 9.93 3.36
CA LEU A 210 4.24 8.63 3.74
C LEU A 210 5.32 7.68 4.29
N ALA A 211 6.54 7.71 3.74
CA ALA A 211 7.65 6.91 4.25
C ALA A 211 8.02 7.32 5.69
N ASP A 212 7.96 8.62 6.01
CA ASP A 212 8.17 9.15 7.35
C ASP A 212 7.08 8.68 8.32
N LEU A 213 5.82 8.67 7.88
CA LEU A 213 4.71 8.15 8.66
C LEU A 213 4.86 6.63 8.93
N PHE A 214 5.22 5.83 7.92
CA PHE A 214 5.46 4.39 8.10
C PHE A 214 6.61 4.14 9.09
N TRP A 215 7.68 4.92 8.99
CA TRP A 215 8.81 4.85 9.90
C TRP A 215 8.41 5.19 11.35
N TRP A 216 7.64 6.24 11.54
CA TRP A 216 7.14 6.63 12.85
C TRP A 216 6.27 5.52 13.46
N LEU A 217 5.32 4.96 12.71
CA LEU A 217 4.46 3.85 13.15
C LEU A 217 5.28 2.61 13.53
N ALA A 218 6.32 2.28 12.75
CA ALA A 218 7.18 1.12 13.01
C ALA A 218 7.96 1.23 14.32
N ASN A 219 8.25 2.45 14.75
CA ASN A 219 9.05 2.75 15.94
C ASN A 219 8.22 3.16 17.17
N LEU A 220 6.91 3.06 17.12
CA LEU A 220 6.06 3.26 18.30
C LEU A 220 6.35 2.22 19.38
N PRO A 221 6.11 2.55 20.66
CA PRO A 221 6.17 1.58 21.75
C PRO A 221 5.31 0.34 21.46
N PRO A 222 5.79 -0.88 21.75
CA PRO A 222 5.13 -2.11 21.32
C PRO A 222 3.73 -2.35 21.89
N HIS A 223 3.37 -1.67 22.98
CA HIS A 223 2.04 -1.74 23.58
C HIS A 223 1.02 -0.82 22.92
N LEU A 224 1.44 0.07 22.01
CA LEU A 224 0.55 0.98 21.30
C LEU A 224 0.22 0.45 19.90
N ASN A 225 -1.06 0.39 19.57
CA ASN A 225 -1.55 0.17 18.22
C ASN A 225 -2.35 1.37 17.75
N ILE A 226 -1.99 1.93 16.62
CA ILE A 226 -2.80 2.92 15.93
C ILE A 226 -3.65 2.17 14.91
N ASN A 227 -4.97 2.23 15.06
CA ASN A 227 -5.87 1.44 14.22
C ASN A 227 -5.99 2.03 12.82
N ILE A 228 -6.17 3.35 12.72
CA ILE A 228 -6.36 4.09 11.47
C ILE A 228 -5.55 5.38 11.55
N VAL A 229 -4.91 5.74 10.42
CA VAL A 229 -4.39 7.07 10.18
C VAL A 229 -4.99 7.58 8.88
N GLU A 230 -5.91 8.52 8.96
CA GLU A 230 -6.41 9.27 7.81
C GLU A 230 -5.63 10.59 7.72
N LEU A 231 -5.12 10.90 6.54
CA LEU A 231 -4.35 12.12 6.31
C LEU A 231 -4.59 12.67 4.91
N MET A 232 -4.66 14.00 4.82
CA MET A 232 -4.86 14.75 3.57
C MET A 232 -3.91 15.93 3.51
N PRO A 233 -3.54 16.41 2.31
CA PRO A 233 -2.93 17.74 2.17
C PRO A 233 -3.85 18.81 2.77
N VAL A 234 -3.29 19.88 3.29
CA VAL A 234 -4.09 20.99 3.87
C VAL A 234 -5.07 21.60 2.85
N ASN A 235 -4.74 21.51 1.56
CA ASN A 235 -5.60 21.98 0.47
C ASN A 235 -6.77 21.04 0.14
N GLN A 236 -6.77 19.82 0.65
CA GLN A 236 -7.84 18.85 0.42
C GLN A 236 -8.79 18.81 1.61
N SER A 237 -10.07 18.71 1.32
CA SER A 237 -11.12 18.44 2.30
C SER A 237 -12.15 17.49 1.69
N TRP A 238 -13.11 17.06 2.50
CA TRP A 238 -14.20 16.21 2.04
C TRP A 238 -15.09 16.98 1.06
N ALA A 239 -15.48 16.31 -0.05
CA ALA A 239 -16.42 16.87 -0.99
C ALA A 239 -17.81 17.00 -0.35
N GLY A 240 -18.54 18.06 -0.70
CA GLY A 240 -19.97 18.18 -0.38
C GLY A 240 -20.82 17.17 -1.18
N PHE A 241 -22.07 16.98 -0.77
CA PHE A 241 -23.03 16.14 -1.51
C PHE A 241 -23.37 16.77 -2.86
N SER A 242 -23.29 15.96 -3.93
CA SER A 242 -23.77 16.35 -5.25
C SER A 242 -25.28 16.13 -5.34
N VAL A 243 -26.00 17.10 -5.95
CA VAL A 243 -27.43 16.99 -6.23
C VAL A 243 -27.65 17.17 -7.74
N HIS A 244 -28.16 16.14 -8.38
CA HIS A 244 -28.63 16.27 -9.77
C HIS A 244 -29.97 17.01 -9.78
N ARG A 245 -30.10 18.05 -10.61
CA ARG A 245 -31.34 18.78 -10.81
C ARG A 245 -31.83 18.52 -12.22
N GLU A 246 -33.04 18.05 -12.35
CA GLU A 246 -33.68 17.94 -13.63
C GLU A 246 -33.94 19.36 -14.16
N ALA A 247 -33.79 19.55 -15.49
CA ALA A 247 -33.97 20.82 -16.17
C ALA A 247 -35.48 21.16 -16.34
#